data_df0c6edf79ef3251e5e575f2edc5c15a
#
_entry.id   df0c6edf79ef3251e5e575f2edc5c15a
#
_cell.length_a   1.000
_cell.length_b   1.000
_cell.length_c   1.000
_cell.angle_alpha   90.00
_cell.angle_beta   90.00
_cell.angle_gamma   90.00
#
_symmetry.space_group_name_H-M   'P 1'
#
loop_
_entity.id
_entity.type
_entity.pdbx_description
1 polymer ?
#
loop_
_entity_poly.entity_id
_entity_poly.type
_entity_poly.pdbx_seq_one_letter_code
_entity_poly.pdbx_strand_id
1 'polypeptide(L)'
;MAMTEIGLSLDELTKSQAYLQNLGLYDGEVDGIYGKLTEAAFVQFANALSIDTILDANSQAITNSLLQMPAVVRHLLGVVGEGDRLFQKFTNSQRIFVNMGQADSSHLGFLDRGVEGCVAGSMDSLPNRNFAPSPLLSHISSYPDRLASLPDGVNIVSYGEIAMLAGTQVRVRFRPYPAIGEIPNIENIGLEFLDDSIQQACISIGSLVNGQMLSRWIGRNALDNVQFWSSTKILPLLYTICKANQVEPNQGIANCAIVDPSGKQQTRSFSELAQRICNYVESNGMTSNSLAAMFKQFATPLELQNWLISLTGNQKLSFQGRYGEKPYIDQPVLLDIAGNSMISFAKESHRGDNLISAYDLTRVMSLVAWHRHIPPSNRLPHAQWHSLSNLINAMGQDTARYVDTAIAALGMQYFIGDPVVISKMGFGYSDQRKQSELTYTACVQFVDRLATSDDRPLPKLRSVNMTLRAVLDLKNPDREALEIDSRMAATVAEILRRIVTEELI
;
A
#
# COMPACT_ATOMS: atom_id res chain seq x y z
N MET A 1 8.88 -29.24 35.28
CA MET A 1 9.00 -30.48 34.45
C MET A 1 10.41 -30.57 33.95
N ALA A 2 11.03 -31.69 34.03
CA ALA A 2 12.43 -31.86 33.67
C ALA A 2 12.58 -31.87 32.15
N MET A 3 13.68 -31.30 31.63
CA MET A 3 14.04 -31.18 30.20
C MET A 3 13.89 -32.48 29.38
N THR A 4 13.81 -33.65 30.04
CA THR A 4 13.73 -34.96 29.43
C THR A 4 12.35 -35.38 28.93
N GLU A 5 11.29 -34.64 29.25
CA GLU A 5 9.93 -35.06 28.89
C GLU A 5 9.41 -34.43 27.57
N ILE A 6 10.06 -33.35 27.11
CA ILE A 6 9.62 -32.63 25.89
C ILE A 6 10.50 -32.89 24.67
N GLY A 7 11.63 -33.57 24.83
CA GLY A 7 12.54 -33.93 23.73
C GLY A 7 13.28 -32.74 23.08
N LEU A 8 13.25 -31.54 23.68
CA LEU A 8 13.92 -30.34 23.21
C LEU A 8 15.24 -30.11 23.93
N SER A 9 16.27 -29.69 23.21
CA SER A 9 17.51 -29.19 23.79
C SER A 9 17.33 -27.79 24.36
N LEU A 10 18.19 -27.38 25.28
CA LEU A 10 18.22 -26.04 25.86
C LEU A 10 18.35 -24.97 24.76
N ASP A 11 19.19 -25.20 23.76
CA ASP A 11 19.43 -24.29 22.65
C ASP A 11 18.18 -24.11 21.77
N GLU A 12 17.51 -25.22 21.42
CA GLU A 12 16.26 -25.20 20.66
C GLU A 12 15.16 -24.47 21.42
N LEU A 13 15.04 -24.67 22.70
CA LEU A 13 14.00 -24.04 23.50
C LEU A 13 14.27 -22.55 23.69
N THR A 14 15.53 -22.16 23.95
CA THR A 14 15.94 -20.75 24.04
C THR A 14 15.67 -20.01 22.74
N LYS A 15 16.03 -20.61 21.59
CA LYS A 15 15.74 -20.04 20.27
C LYS A 15 14.23 -19.92 20.03
N SER A 16 13.46 -20.92 20.38
CA SER A 16 12.00 -20.90 20.23
C SER A 16 11.34 -19.82 21.08
N GLN A 17 11.76 -19.66 22.34
CA GLN A 17 11.29 -18.58 23.21
C GLN A 17 11.62 -17.21 22.62
N ALA A 18 12.85 -17.01 22.11
CA ALA A 18 13.26 -15.76 21.47
C ALA A 18 12.40 -15.44 20.23
N TYR A 19 12.08 -16.44 19.41
CA TYR A 19 11.18 -16.27 18.27
C TYR A 19 9.77 -15.90 18.71
N LEU A 20 9.21 -16.60 19.69
CA LEU A 20 7.87 -16.33 20.22
C LEU A 20 7.78 -14.93 20.86
N GLN A 21 8.86 -14.51 21.55
CA GLN A 21 8.95 -13.16 22.12
C GLN A 21 8.97 -12.09 21.01
N ASN A 22 9.75 -12.30 19.94
CA ASN A 22 9.76 -11.39 18.78
C ASN A 22 8.40 -11.32 18.08
N LEU A 23 7.61 -12.40 18.13
CA LEU A 23 6.24 -12.43 17.63
C LEU A 23 5.23 -11.76 18.56
N GLY A 24 5.64 -11.39 19.79
CA GLY A 24 4.74 -10.87 20.82
C GLY A 24 3.80 -11.92 21.40
N LEU A 25 4.16 -13.20 21.28
CA LEU A 25 3.40 -14.34 21.81
C LEU A 25 3.96 -14.85 23.14
N TYR A 26 5.15 -14.40 23.54
CA TYR A 26 5.84 -14.82 24.76
C TYR A 26 6.38 -13.63 25.54
N ASP A 27 5.93 -13.47 26.77
CA ASP A 27 6.32 -12.37 27.66
C ASP A 27 7.30 -12.81 28.76
N GLY A 28 7.73 -14.07 28.74
CA GLY A 28 8.66 -14.63 29.71
C GLY A 28 10.12 -14.33 29.42
N GLU A 29 11.02 -14.73 30.33
CA GLU A 29 12.46 -14.68 30.09
C GLU A 29 12.87 -15.78 29.08
N VAL A 30 13.82 -15.44 28.19
CA VAL A 30 14.39 -16.38 27.23
C VAL A 30 15.50 -17.19 27.94
N ASP A 31 15.10 -18.18 28.71
CA ASP A 31 15.93 -18.94 29.64
C ASP A 31 16.11 -20.41 29.24
N GLY A 32 15.42 -20.86 28.19
CA GLY A 32 15.42 -22.27 27.79
C GLY A 32 14.68 -23.20 28.75
N ILE A 33 13.80 -22.67 29.62
CA ILE A 33 12.99 -23.46 30.53
C ILE A 33 11.57 -23.61 29.96
N TYR A 34 11.14 -24.85 29.76
CA TYR A 34 9.77 -25.11 29.32
C TYR A 34 8.80 -25.01 30.49
N GLY A 35 8.11 -23.88 30.56
CA GLY A 35 7.09 -23.62 31.55
C GLY A 35 5.72 -23.33 30.93
N LYS A 36 4.75 -23.04 31.78
CA LYS A 36 3.36 -22.70 31.34
C LYS A 36 3.29 -21.54 30.36
N LEU A 37 4.16 -20.55 30.49
CA LEU A 37 4.21 -19.42 29.57
C LEU A 37 4.70 -19.85 28.18
N THR A 38 5.72 -20.70 28.14
CA THR A 38 6.25 -21.27 26.89
C THR A 38 5.20 -22.15 26.21
N GLU A 39 4.52 -23.01 26.98
CA GLU A 39 3.44 -23.87 26.49
C GLU A 39 2.29 -23.01 25.91
N ALA A 40 1.83 -22.00 26.64
CA ALA A 40 0.79 -21.09 26.17
C ALA A 40 1.18 -20.35 24.88
N ALA A 41 2.42 -19.90 24.79
CA ALA A 41 2.94 -19.25 23.60
C ALA A 41 3.01 -20.20 22.39
N PHE A 42 3.40 -21.45 22.59
CA PHE A 42 3.38 -22.47 21.56
C PHE A 42 1.97 -22.75 21.05
N VAL A 43 0.99 -22.88 21.94
CA VAL A 43 -0.42 -23.08 21.59
C VAL A 43 -0.96 -21.87 20.82
N GLN A 44 -0.65 -20.64 21.27
CA GLN A 44 -1.04 -19.43 20.55
C GLN A 44 -0.44 -19.37 19.16
N PHE A 45 0.84 -19.71 19.01
CA PHE A 45 1.51 -19.78 17.72
C PHE A 45 0.83 -20.79 16.79
N ALA A 46 0.57 -21.99 17.27
CA ALA A 46 -0.11 -23.04 16.51
C ALA A 46 -1.50 -22.60 16.04
N ASN A 47 -2.30 -22.05 16.97
CA ASN A 47 -3.66 -21.57 16.68
C ASN A 47 -3.65 -20.39 15.69
N ALA A 48 -2.70 -19.46 15.84
CA ALA A 48 -2.56 -18.30 14.99
C ALA A 48 -2.30 -18.67 13.52
N LEU A 49 -1.59 -19.75 13.29
CA LEU A 49 -1.25 -20.22 11.95
C LEU A 49 -2.32 -21.12 11.33
N SER A 50 -3.39 -21.50 12.08
CA SER A 50 -4.46 -22.43 11.65
C SER A 50 -3.89 -23.70 10.99
N ILE A 51 -2.78 -24.23 11.51
CA ILE A 51 -2.08 -25.37 10.94
C ILE A 51 -2.58 -26.64 11.62
N ASP A 52 -3.82 -27.01 11.33
CA ASP A 52 -4.44 -28.23 11.84
C ASP A 52 -3.71 -29.52 11.44
N THR A 53 -2.85 -29.46 10.42
CA THR A 53 -2.18 -30.66 9.87
C THR A 53 -0.71 -30.81 10.27
N ILE A 54 -0.06 -29.77 10.81
CA ILE A 54 1.39 -29.79 11.16
C ILE A 54 1.60 -29.85 12.66
N LEU A 55 0.62 -29.44 13.43
CA LEU A 55 0.75 -29.26 14.86
C LEU A 55 -0.25 -30.13 15.62
N ASP A 56 0.01 -31.42 15.67
CA ASP A 56 -0.36 -32.15 16.88
C ASP A 56 0.20 -31.40 18.09
N ALA A 57 -0.48 -31.40 19.22
CA ALA A 57 -0.07 -30.69 20.43
C ALA A 57 1.32 -31.18 20.98
N ASN A 58 2.21 -31.52 20.08
CA ASN A 58 3.55 -32.03 20.33
C ASN A 58 4.53 -30.85 20.28
N SER A 59 5.05 -30.45 21.41
CA SER A 59 6.02 -29.37 21.57
C SER A 59 7.22 -29.47 20.63
N GLN A 60 7.62 -30.67 20.24
CA GLN A 60 8.72 -30.91 19.30
C GLN A 60 8.37 -30.46 17.88
N ALA A 61 7.16 -30.74 17.40
CA ALA A 61 6.72 -30.32 16.08
C ALA A 61 6.58 -28.78 16.00
N ILE A 62 6.06 -28.15 17.06
CA ILE A 62 5.95 -26.70 17.18
C ILE A 62 7.35 -26.08 17.19
N THR A 63 8.28 -26.63 17.97
CA THR A 63 9.65 -26.13 18.05
C THR A 63 10.39 -26.29 16.75
N ASN A 64 10.30 -27.43 16.10
CA ASN A 64 10.89 -27.62 14.77
C ASN A 64 10.33 -26.64 13.75
N SER A 65 9.03 -26.34 13.84
CA SER A 65 8.40 -25.33 13.00
C SER A 65 8.93 -23.92 13.29
N LEU A 66 9.10 -23.56 14.57
CA LEU A 66 9.68 -22.28 14.99
C LEU A 66 11.15 -22.14 14.58
N LEU A 67 11.96 -23.15 14.80
CA LEU A 67 13.40 -23.14 14.46
C LEU A 67 13.65 -23.10 12.95
N GLN A 68 12.69 -23.59 12.16
CA GLN A 68 12.69 -23.52 10.71
C GLN A 68 11.84 -22.36 10.20
N MET A 69 11.66 -21.32 11.00
CA MET A 69 10.68 -20.27 10.73
C MET A 69 10.79 -19.61 9.36
N PRO A 70 11.96 -19.28 8.81
CA PRO A 70 12.04 -18.81 7.43
C PRO A 70 11.55 -19.86 6.42
N ALA A 71 11.80 -21.14 6.68
CA ALA A 71 11.30 -22.24 5.85
C ALA A 71 9.81 -22.49 6.09
N VAL A 72 9.32 -22.35 7.33
CA VAL A 72 7.91 -22.43 7.70
C VAL A 72 7.12 -21.26 7.13
N VAL A 73 7.61 -20.03 7.26
CA VAL A 73 7.02 -18.86 6.62
C VAL A 73 6.98 -19.06 5.10
N ARG A 74 8.08 -19.50 4.52
CA ARG A 74 8.15 -19.82 3.09
C ARG A 74 7.18 -20.94 2.70
N HIS A 75 7.06 -21.98 3.51
CA HIS A 75 6.10 -23.06 3.27
C HIS A 75 4.65 -22.58 3.42
N LEU A 76 4.32 -21.89 4.50
CA LEU A 76 2.98 -21.34 4.74
C LEU A 76 2.59 -20.31 3.69
N LEU A 77 3.48 -19.40 3.39
CA LEU A 77 3.30 -18.42 2.35
C LEU A 77 3.40 -19.06 0.96
N GLY A 78 4.21 -20.09 0.77
CA GLY A 78 4.38 -20.85 -0.45
C GLY A 78 3.19 -21.74 -0.82
N VAL A 79 2.51 -22.33 0.15
CA VAL A 79 1.25 -23.08 -0.09
C VAL A 79 0.15 -22.15 -0.62
N VAL A 80 0.21 -20.88 -0.25
CA VAL A 80 -0.72 -19.85 -0.72
C VAL A 80 -0.10 -19.07 -1.89
N GLY A 81 1.18 -19.18 -2.12
CA GLY A 81 2.02 -18.15 -2.70
C GLY A 81 2.52 -18.39 -4.09
N GLU A 82 2.00 -19.30 -4.86
CA GLU A 82 2.15 -19.20 -6.30
C GLU A 82 0.96 -18.39 -6.83
N GLY A 83 1.18 -17.40 -7.69
CA GLY A 83 0.15 -16.46 -8.13
C GLY A 83 -1.14 -17.13 -8.56
N ASP A 84 -1.06 -18.27 -9.25
CA ASP A 84 -2.22 -19.08 -9.64
C ASP A 84 -3.00 -19.62 -8.45
N ARG A 85 -2.33 -20.02 -7.38
CA ARG A 85 -3.00 -20.54 -6.17
C ARG A 85 -3.67 -19.43 -5.37
N LEU A 86 -3.04 -18.29 -5.24
CA LEU A 86 -3.67 -17.11 -4.64
C LEU A 86 -4.86 -16.65 -5.46
N PHE A 87 -4.70 -16.57 -6.77
CA PHE A 87 -5.79 -16.26 -7.68
C PHE A 87 -6.96 -17.25 -7.53
N GLN A 88 -6.67 -18.55 -7.50
CA GLN A 88 -7.66 -19.61 -7.28
C GLN A 88 -8.39 -19.44 -5.93
N LYS A 89 -7.66 -19.16 -4.86
CA LYS A 89 -8.24 -18.93 -3.53
C LYS A 89 -9.20 -17.75 -3.54
N PHE A 90 -8.80 -16.59 -4.06
CA PHE A 90 -9.63 -15.40 -4.12
C PHE A 90 -10.82 -15.60 -5.08
N THR A 91 -10.60 -16.15 -6.24
CA THR A 91 -11.66 -16.41 -7.23
C THR A 91 -12.68 -17.44 -6.73
N ASN A 92 -12.24 -18.49 -6.03
CA ASN A 92 -13.15 -19.47 -5.45
C ASN A 92 -14.01 -18.87 -4.35
N SER A 93 -13.45 -18.02 -3.50
CA SER A 93 -14.20 -17.29 -2.48
C SER A 93 -15.28 -16.41 -3.11
N GLN A 94 -14.97 -15.72 -4.20
CA GLN A 94 -15.96 -14.93 -4.95
C GLN A 94 -17.02 -15.78 -5.63
N ARG A 95 -16.65 -16.92 -6.23
CA ARG A 95 -17.63 -17.83 -6.88
C ARG A 95 -18.60 -18.41 -5.89
N ILE A 96 -18.15 -18.80 -4.69
CA ILE A 96 -19.01 -19.25 -3.61
C ILE A 96 -19.97 -18.13 -3.22
N PHE A 97 -19.49 -16.92 -3.12
CA PHE A 97 -20.25 -15.73 -2.81
C PHE A 97 -21.37 -15.45 -3.84
N VAL A 98 -21.04 -15.41 -5.12
CA VAL A 98 -22.02 -15.20 -6.21
C VAL A 98 -23.09 -16.28 -6.22
N ASN A 99 -22.72 -17.53 -5.94
CA ASN A 99 -23.62 -18.67 -5.97
C ASN A 99 -24.50 -18.81 -4.71
N MET A 100 -24.06 -18.32 -3.56
CA MET A 100 -24.74 -18.52 -2.27
C MET A 100 -25.46 -17.27 -1.73
N GLY A 101 -25.27 -16.11 -2.35
CA GLY A 101 -25.84 -14.83 -1.85
C GLY A 101 -25.31 -14.42 -0.47
N GLN A 102 -24.28 -15.08 0.03
CA GLN A 102 -23.60 -14.79 1.29
C GLN A 102 -22.14 -14.47 1.02
N ALA A 103 -21.69 -13.34 1.53
CA ALA A 103 -20.30 -12.94 1.43
C ALA A 103 -19.57 -13.25 2.72
N ASP A 104 -18.56 -14.07 2.62
CA ASP A 104 -17.38 -13.83 3.43
C ASP A 104 -16.42 -12.95 2.61
N SER A 105 -16.64 -11.65 2.70
CA SER A 105 -15.95 -10.63 1.93
C SER A 105 -14.59 -10.25 2.53
N SER A 106 -14.18 -10.92 3.60
CA SER A 106 -12.94 -10.61 4.33
C SER A 106 -11.68 -10.73 3.45
N HIS A 107 -11.78 -11.45 2.33
CA HIS A 107 -10.66 -11.71 1.41
C HIS A 107 -10.71 -10.91 0.12
N LEU A 108 -11.76 -10.13 -0.09
CA LEU A 108 -11.93 -9.39 -1.33
C LEU A 108 -11.41 -7.96 -1.17
N GLY A 109 -10.92 -7.41 -2.26
CA GLY A 109 -10.38 -6.08 -2.27
C GLY A 109 -11.48 -5.04 -2.27
N PHE A 110 -11.46 -4.23 -3.28
CA PHE A 110 -12.23 -3.01 -3.36
C PHE A 110 -13.68 -3.20 -3.81
N LEU A 111 -13.95 -4.08 -4.79
CA LEU A 111 -15.30 -4.24 -5.38
C LEU A 111 -16.33 -4.72 -4.36
N ASP A 112 -15.89 -5.48 -3.41
CA ASP A 112 -16.72 -6.00 -2.36
C ASP A 112 -17.06 -4.97 -1.27
N ARG A 113 -16.45 -3.80 -1.33
CA ARG A 113 -16.66 -2.70 -0.39
C ARG A 113 -17.65 -1.66 -0.90
N GLY A 114 -18.36 -1.96 -1.99
CA GLY A 114 -19.44 -1.13 -2.49
C GLY A 114 -19.02 0.25 -2.98
N VAL A 115 -17.87 0.36 -3.64
CA VAL A 115 -17.43 1.62 -4.23
C VAL A 115 -18.26 1.93 -5.47
N GLU A 116 -18.91 3.09 -5.46
CA GLU A 116 -19.78 3.55 -6.52
C GLU A 116 -19.06 3.63 -7.86
N GLY A 117 -19.71 3.21 -8.93
CA GLY A 117 -19.16 3.21 -10.29
C GLY A 117 -18.37 1.98 -10.68
N CYS A 118 -18.19 1.01 -9.79
CA CYS A 118 -17.50 -0.23 -10.11
C CYS A 118 -18.34 -1.18 -10.93
N VAL A 119 -19.66 -1.20 -10.70
CA VAL A 119 -20.62 -2.00 -11.46
C VAL A 119 -21.93 -1.21 -11.57
N ALA A 120 -22.07 -0.45 -12.63
CA ALA A 120 -23.32 0.27 -12.87
C ALA A 120 -24.47 -0.72 -13.02
N GLY A 121 -25.35 -0.78 -12.03
CA GLY A 121 -26.60 -1.54 -12.07
C GLY A 121 -26.69 -2.79 -11.20
N SER A 122 -25.60 -3.30 -10.60
CA SER A 122 -25.64 -4.49 -9.74
C SER A 122 -25.70 -4.17 -8.24
N MET A 123 -25.43 -2.94 -7.84
CA MET A 123 -25.31 -2.56 -6.42
C MET A 123 -26.66 -2.45 -5.70
N ASP A 124 -27.74 -2.11 -6.39
CA ASP A 124 -29.09 -2.02 -5.78
C ASP A 124 -29.66 -3.38 -5.36
N SER A 125 -29.07 -4.47 -5.82
CA SER A 125 -29.52 -5.84 -5.53
C SER A 125 -28.68 -6.58 -4.50
N LEU A 126 -27.59 -5.99 -4.01
CA LEU A 126 -26.71 -6.64 -3.04
C LEU A 126 -27.17 -6.33 -1.61
N PRO A 127 -27.35 -7.36 -0.76
CA PRO A 127 -27.74 -7.14 0.63
C PRO A 127 -26.73 -6.28 1.37
N ASN A 128 -27.21 -5.49 2.33
CA ASN A 128 -26.40 -4.65 3.22
C ASN A 128 -25.21 -5.45 3.77
N ARG A 129 -24.03 -5.26 3.21
CA ARG A 129 -22.85 -6.03 3.56
C ARG A 129 -22.12 -5.33 4.71
N ASN A 130 -22.08 -5.97 5.86
CA ASN A 130 -21.18 -5.59 6.93
C ASN A 130 -19.78 -6.08 6.55
N PHE A 131 -19.01 -5.24 5.87
CA PHE A 131 -17.60 -5.52 5.61
C PHE A 131 -16.83 -5.57 6.92
N ALA A 132 -16.01 -6.60 7.09
CA ALA A 132 -15.05 -6.59 8.18
C ALA A 132 -14.12 -5.39 7.99
N PRO A 133 -13.98 -4.50 8.99
CA PRO A 133 -13.04 -3.40 8.89
C PRO A 133 -11.63 -3.96 8.71
N SER A 134 -10.78 -3.20 7.98
CA SER A 134 -9.35 -3.56 7.90
C SER A 134 -8.79 -3.78 9.29
N PRO A 135 -8.03 -4.87 9.55
CA PRO A 135 -7.37 -5.09 10.83
C PRO A 135 -6.39 -3.97 11.21
N LEU A 136 -6.00 -3.16 10.22
CA LEU A 136 -5.07 -2.03 10.41
C LEU A 136 -5.78 -0.69 10.56
N LEU A 137 -7.10 -0.63 10.52
CA LEU A 137 -7.87 0.61 10.56
C LEU A 137 -7.59 1.44 11.82
N SER A 138 -7.43 0.80 12.96
CA SER A 138 -7.10 1.45 14.23
C SER A 138 -5.72 2.14 14.24
N HIS A 139 -4.85 1.80 13.31
CA HIS A 139 -3.50 2.33 13.23
C HIS A 139 -3.36 3.52 12.27
N ILE A 140 -4.37 3.84 11.47
CA ILE A 140 -4.29 4.86 10.41
C ILE A 140 -3.87 6.23 10.97
N SER A 141 -4.41 6.63 12.09
CA SER A 141 -4.07 7.92 12.71
C SER A 141 -2.59 8.06 13.12
N SER A 142 -1.90 6.94 13.37
CA SER A 142 -0.48 6.90 13.70
C SER A 142 0.44 6.67 12.49
N TYR A 143 -0.10 6.47 11.29
CA TYR A 143 0.71 6.23 10.10
C TYR A 143 1.71 7.34 9.80
N PRO A 144 1.37 8.64 9.90
CA PRO A 144 2.34 9.71 9.68
C PRO A 144 3.53 9.64 10.63
N ASP A 145 3.28 9.37 11.92
CA ASP A 145 4.34 9.29 12.92
C ASP A 145 5.24 8.07 12.68
N ARG A 146 4.66 6.93 12.30
CA ARG A 146 5.43 5.73 11.96
C ARG A 146 6.28 5.90 10.72
N LEU A 147 5.79 6.60 9.69
CA LEU A 147 6.60 6.94 8.52
C LEU A 147 7.64 8.00 8.81
N ALA A 148 7.43 8.87 9.80
CA ALA A 148 8.36 9.92 10.19
C ALA A 148 9.47 9.43 11.11
N SER A 149 9.19 8.45 11.96
CA SER A 149 10.14 7.85 12.89
C SER A 149 10.69 6.54 12.29
N LEU A 150 11.93 6.25 12.61
CA LEU A 150 12.42 4.89 12.49
C LEU A 150 11.80 4.06 13.59
N PRO A 151 11.44 2.79 13.34
CA PRO A 151 11.10 1.89 14.43
C PRO A 151 12.27 1.88 15.42
N ASP A 152 12.00 2.29 16.66
CA ASP A 152 13.02 2.32 17.69
C ASP A 152 13.51 0.90 17.99
N GLY A 153 14.81 0.74 17.99
CA GLY A 153 15.46 -0.47 18.45
C GLY A 153 16.81 -0.71 17.80
N VAL A 154 17.81 -0.90 18.61
CA VAL A 154 19.18 -1.28 18.19
C VAL A 154 19.22 -2.56 17.34
N ASN A 155 18.10 -3.29 17.32
CA ASN A 155 17.97 -4.61 16.73
C ASN A 155 17.13 -4.66 15.44
N ILE A 156 16.64 -3.54 14.92
CA ILE A 156 15.91 -3.52 13.65
C ILE A 156 16.88 -3.14 12.53
N VAL A 157 16.97 -4.00 11.53
CA VAL A 157 17.86 -3.83 10.38
C VAL A 157 17.07 -3.69 9.10
N SER A 158 17.71 -3.21 8.04
CA SER A 158 17.18 -3.25 6.70
C SER A 158 18.08 -4.15 5.83
N TYR A 159 17.91 -4.12 4.50
CA TYR A 159 18.69 -4.97 3.58
C TYR A 159 20.16 -4.56 3.44
N GLY A 160 20.53 -3.33 3.80
CA GLY A 160 21.83 -2.76 3.51
C GLY A 160 21.93 -2.22 2.07
N GLU A 161 23.16 -2.02 1.57
CA GLU A 161 23.41 -1.59 0.18
C GLU A 161 23.34 -2.76 -0.81
N ILE A 162 23.65 -3.95 -0.34
CA ILE A 162 23.67 -5.18 -1.14
C ILE A 162 22.92 -6.26 -0.36
N ALA A 163 22.01 -6.93 -1.04
CA ALA A 163 21.29 -8.08 -0.50
C ALA A 163 21.39 -9.26 -1.46
N MET A 164 21.05 -10.44 -0.97
CA MET A 164 21.01 -11.66 -1.77
C MET A 164 19.57 -12.12 -1.92
N LEU A 165 19.14 -12.41 -3.13
CA LEU A 165 17.82 -13.00 -3.37
C LEU A 165 17.77 -14.41 -2.79
N ALA A 166 16.75 -14.68 -1.98
CA ALA A 166 16.58 -15.98 -1.35
C ALA A 166 16.47 -17.12 -2.38
N GLY A 167 17.10 -18.23 -2.09
CA GLY A 167 17.11 -19.40 -2.98
C GLY A 167 17.97 -19.26 -4.24
N THR A 168 18.74 -18.18 -4.35
CA THR A 168 19.60 -17.90 -5.50
C THR A 168 21.00 -17.46 -5.07
N GLN A 169 21.92 -17.30 -6.05
CA GLN A 169 23.23 -16.67 -5.85
C GLN A 169 23.23 -15.20 -6.37
N VAL A 170 22.06 -14.65 -6.68
CA VAL A 170 21.93 -13.33 -7.27
C VAL A 170 22.05 -12.27 -6.17
N ARG A 171 23.03 -11.39 -6.32
CA ARG A 171 23.17 -10.20 -5.48
C ARG A 171 22.47 -9.03 -6.15
N VAL A 172 21.66 -8.33 -5.38
CA VAL A 172 20.99 -7.10 -5.80
C VAL A 172 21.58 -5.91 -5.06
N ARG A 173 21.56 -4.75 -5.69
CA ARG A 173 22.12 -3.53 -5.12
C ARG A 173 21.03 -2.48 -4.94
N PHE A 174 20.89 -1.97 -3.73
CA PHE A 174 20.17 -0.75 -3.44
C PHE A 174 21.02 0.46 -3.77
N ARG A 175 20.45 1.42 -4.48
CA ARG A 175 21.15 2.64 -4.90
C ARG A 175 20.63 3.84 -4.11
N PRO A 176 21.40 4.92 -3.99
CA PRO A 176 20.90 6.18 -3.45
C PRO A 176 19.56 6.55 -4.11
N TYR A 177 18.65 7.09 -3.32
CA TYR A 177 17.36 7.52 -3.83
C TYR A 177 17.57 8.56 -4.93
N PRO A 178 16.94 8.41 -6.11
CA PRO A 178 17.22 9.24 -7.28
C PRO A 178 16.90 10.72 -7.03
N ALA A 179 17.62 11.61 -7.70
CA ALA A 179 17.35 13.05 -7.64
C ALA A 179 15.97 13.38 -8.23
N ILE A 180 15.42 14.53 -7.87
CA ILE A 180 14.22 15.06 -8.50
C ILE A 180 14.46 15.22 -9.99
N GLY A 181 13.52 14.72 -10.80
CA GLY A 181 13.63 14.74 -12.28
C GLY A 181 14.52 13.64 -12.87
N GLU A 182 15.11 12.79 -12.05
CA GLU A 182 15.91 11.65 -12.50
C GLU A 182 15.07 10.37 -12.51
N ILE A 183 15.05 9.65 -13.63
CA ILE A 183 14.47 8.32 -13.74
C ILE A 183 15.52 7.31 -13.24
N PRO A 184 15.21 6.52 -12.19
CA PRO A 184 16.13 5.48 -11.71
C PRO A 184 16.30 4.36 -12.74
N ASN A 185 17.33 3.54 -12.54
CA ASN A 185 17.39 2.28 -13.26
C ASN A 185 16.25 1.35 -12.78
N ILE A 186 15.29 1.09 -13.66
CA ILE A 186 14.17 0.19 -13.41
C ILE A 186 14.50 -1.17 -14.04
N GLU A 187 14.70 -2.18 -13.22
CA GLU A 187 15.00 -3.54 -13.66
C GLU A 187 13.72 -4.20 -14.17
N ASN A 188 13.79 -4.86 -15.31
CA ASN A 188 12.65 -5.59 -15.90
C ASN A 188 12.70 -7.10 -15.62
N ILE A 189 13.37 -7.50 -14.56
CA ILE A 189 13.56 -8.89 -14.13
C ILE A 189 12.90 -9.11 -12.77
N GLY A 190 12.55 -10.35 -12.49
CA GLY A 190 11.99 -10.74 -11.18
C GLY A 190 10.47 -10.54 -11.04
N LEU A 191 9.79 -10.12 -12.12
CA LEU A 191 8.34 -9.95 -12.16
C LEU A 191 7.62 -10.96 -13.05
N GLU A 192 8.27 -12.07 -13.40
CA GLU A 192 7.72 -13.15 -14.21
C GLU A 192 6.53 -13.85 -13.56
N PHE A 193 6.43 -13.77 -12.23
CA PHE A 193 5.32 -14.32 -11.46
C PHE A 193 4.02 -13.52 -11.58
N LEU A 194 4.06 -12.29 -12.08
CA LEU A 194 2.85 -11.48 -12.23
C LEU A 194 1.92 -12.11 -13.25
N ASP A 195 0.63 -12.17 -12.92
CA ASP A 195 -0.43 -12.57 -13.83
C ASP A 195 -0.41 -11.73 -15.11
N ASP A 196 -0.79 -12.32 -16.24
CA ASP A 196 -0.79 -11.64 -17.54
C ASP A 196 -1.75 -10.46 -17.60
N SER A 197 -2.78 -10.43 -16.76
CA SER A 197 -3.66 -9.28 -16.65
C SER A 197 -2.97 -8.04 -16.08
N ILE A 198 -1.85 -8.21 -15.35
CA ILE A 198 -1.05 -7.08 -14.82
C ILE A 198 -0.16 -6.55 -15.94
N GLN A 199 -0.68 -5.60 -16.69
CA GLN A 199 -0.03 -5.05 -17.87
C GLN A 199 1.09 -4.07 -17.54
N GLN A 200 0.93 -3.24 -16.53
CA GLN A 200 1.93 -2.30 -16.04
C GLN A 200 2.16 -2.53 -14.54
N ALA A 201 3.42 -2.56 -14.16
CA ALA A 201 3.84 -2.64 -12.76
C ALA A 201 5.12 -1.84 -12.54
N CYS A 202 5.19 -1.15 -11.42
CA CYS A 202 6.43 -0.58 -10.88
C CYS A 202 6.47 -0.81 -9.37
N ILE A 203 7.56 -1.38 -8.89
CA ILE A 203 7.78 -1.66 -7.46
C ILE A 203 9.08 -1.00 -7.06
N SER A 204 9.06 -0.21 -6.00
CA SER A 204 10.27 0.32 -5.39
C SER A 204 10.42 -0.20 -3.97
N ILE A 205 11.54 -0.85 -3.71
CA ILE A 205 11.86 -1.47 -2.43
C ILE A 205 12.88 -0.59 -1.74
N GLY A 206 12.60 -0.22 -0.49
CA GLY A 206 13.46 0.62 0.33
C GLY A 206 14.42 -0.18 1.20
N SER A 207 15.64 0.30 1.32
CA SER A 207 16.62 -0.17 2.31
C SER A 207 17.18 1.02 3.08
N LEU A 208 17.01 1.02 4.40
CA LEU A 208 17.45 2.11 5.24
C LEU A 208 18.89 1.87 5.70
N VAL A 209 19.80 2.75 5.30
CA VAL A 209 21.22 2.67 5.65
C VAL A 209 21.66 4.02 6.24
N ASN A 210 22.18 4.02 7.45
CA ASN A 210 22.61 5.24 8.15
C ASN A 210 21.56 6.37 8.18
N GLY A 211 20.28 5.98 8.37
CA GLY A 211 19.17 6.93 8.42
C GLY A 211 18.68 7.45 7.05
N GLN A 212 19.29 6.99 5.97
CA GLN A 212 18.91 7.36 4.60
C GLN A 212 18.29 6.18 3.85
N MET A 213 17.26 6.47 3.07
CA MET A 213 16.62 5.47 2.22
C MET A 213 17.38 5.30 0.92
N LEU A 214 17.91 4.10 0.72
CA LEU A 214 18.31 3.58 -0.58
C LEU A 214 17.13 2.90 -1.24
N SER A 215 17.15 2.73 -2.55
CA SER A 215 16.04 2.13 -3.30
C SER A 215 16.51 1.20 -4.40
N ARG A 216 15.71 0.16 -4.63
CA ARG A 216 15.77 -0.69 -5.82
C ARG A 216 14.43 -0.59 -6.56
N TRP A 217 14.47 -0.51 -7.88
CA TRP A 217 13.30 -0.33 -8.73
C TRP A 217 13.16 -1.49 -9.71
N ILE A 218 11.97 -2.08 -9.76
CA ILE A 218 11.65 -3.22 -10.62
C ILE A 218 10.35 -2.89 -11.35
N GLY A 219 10.24 -3.24 -12.63
CA GLY A 219 9.04 -2.90 -13.38
C GLY A 219 8.74 -3.81 -14.57
N ARG A 220 7.46 -3.92 -14.89
CA ARG A 220 6.91 -4.46 -16.13
C ARG A 220 6.21 -3.32 -16.86
N ASN A 221 6.67 -2.94 -18.05
CA ASN A 221 6.11 -1.80 -18.80
C ASN A 221 5.96 -0.53 -17.95
N ALA A 222 6.89 -0.33 -17.00
CA ALA A 222 6.78 0.65 -15.92
C ALA A 222 6.70 2.09 -16.41
N LEU A 223 7.27 2.40 -17.58
CA LEU A 223 7.32 3.73 -18.18
C LEU A 223 6.25 3.97 -19.26
N ASP A 224 5.37 3.00 -19.51
CA ASP A 224 4.28 3.18 -20.45
C ASP A 224 3.25 4.16 -19.89
N ASN A 225 3.00 5.23 -20.63
CA ASN A 225 2.02 6.24 -20.26
C ASN A 225 0.62 5.81 -20.69
N VAL A 226 -0.19 5.47 -19.71
CA VAL A 226 -1.56 4.99 -19.87
C VAL A 226 -2.49 5.65 -18.84
N GLN A 227 -3.78 5.37 -18.92
CA GLN A 227 -4.75 5.89 -17.96
C GLN A 227 -4.69 5.09 -16.65
N PHE A 228 -4.43 5.77 -15.52
CA PHE A 228 -4.43 5.20 -14.18
C PHE A 228 -5.65 5.59 -13.36
N TRP A 229 -6.73 6.01 -14.01
CA TRP A 229 -8.01 6.30 -13.40
C TRP A 229 -7.89 7.12 -12.11
N SER A 230 -8.63 6.74 -11.07
CA SER A 230 -8.66 7.46 -9.79
C SER A 230 -7.38 7.33 -8.94
N SER A 231 -6.43 6.45 -9.29
CA SER A 231 -5.12 6.43 -8.62
C SER A 231 -4.36 7.74 -8.79
N THR A 232 -4.66 8.50 -9.85
CA THR A 232 -4.06 9.80 -10.13
C THR A 232 -4.61 10.96 -9.29
N LYS A 233 -5.71 10.76 -8.56
CA LYS A 233 -6.38 11.83 -7.80
C LYS A 233 -5.57 12.38 -6.62
N ILE A 234 -4.56 11.64 -6.16
CA ILE A 234 -3.62 12.12 -5.15
C ILE A 234 -2.70 13.22 -5.69
N LEU A 235 -2.48 13.30 -7.01
CA LEU A 235 -1.54 14.24 -7.62
C LEU A 235 -1.96 15.70 -7.46
N PRO A 236 -3.21 16.12 -7.77
CA PRO A 236 -3.64 17.48 -7.52
C PRO A 236 -3.70 17.84 -6.03
N LEU A 237 -3.99 16.88 -5.13
CA LEU A 237 -3.89 17.10 -3.69
C LEU A 237 -2.46 17.42 -3.28
N LEU A 238 -1.50 16.60 -3.74
CA LEU A 238 -0.08 16.78 -3.42
C LEU A 238 0.47 18.10 -3.99
N TYR A 239 0.10 18.44 -5.22
CA TYR A 239 0.43 19.73 -5.81
C TYR A 239 -0.07 20.88 -4.94
N THR A 240 -1.33 20.82 -4.49
CA THR A 240 -1.92 21.85 -3.62
C THR A 240 -1.16 21.98 -2.30
N ILE A 241 -0.74 20.85 -1.69
CA ILE A 241 0.11 20.85 -0.49
C ILE A 241 1.43 21.58 -0.75
N CYS A 242 2.15 21.20 -1.82
CA CYS A 242 3.43 21.80 -2.16
C CYS A 242 3.29 23.32 -2.41
N LYS A 243 2.25 23.72 -3.15
CA LYS A 243 1.98 25.13 -3.47
C LYS A 243 1.58 25.94 -2.22
N ALA A 244 0.76 25.37 -1.34
CA ALA A 244 0.39 26.00 -0.08
C ALA A 244 1.59 26.22 0.84
N ASN A 245 2.43 25.20 1.00
CA ASN A 245 3.65 25.30 1.80
C ASN A 245 4.74 26.16 1.14
N GLN A 246 4.69 26.39 -0.17
CA GLN A 246 5.54 27.40 -0.83
C GLN A 246 5.15 28.81 -0.42
N VAL A 247 3.85 29.10 -0.27
CA VAL A 247 3.31 30.39 0.13
C VAL A 247 3.52 30.61 1.63
N GLU A 248 3.18 29.61 2.45
CA GLU A 248 3.28 29.70 3.92
C GLU A 248 3.82 28.37 4.48
N PRO A 249 5.15 28.24 4.62
CA PRO A 249 5.79 26.97 5.01
C PRO A 249 5.40 26.48 6.42
N ASN A 250 5.05 27.38 7.32
CA ASN A 250 4.72 27.02 8.70
C ASN A 250 3.24 26.72 8.91
N GLN A 251 2.40 26.96 7.90
CA GLN A 251 0.96 26.72 7.98
C GLN A 251 0.64 25.25 7.66
N GLY A 252 0.07 24.54 8.64
CA GLY A 252 -0.46 23.19 8.41
C GLY A 252 -1.73 23.25 7.56
N ILE A 253 -1.76 22.45 6.48
CA ILE A 253 -2.85 22.48 5.50
C ILE A 253 -4.18 21.90 6.02
N ALA A 254 -4.14 21.09 7.10
CA ALA A 254 -5.30 20.35 7.60
C ALA A 254 -6.56 21.20 7.77
N ASN A 255 -6.38 22.35 8.40
CA ASN A 255 -7.46 23.27 8.76
C ASN A 255 -7.59 24.45 7.78
N CYS A 256 -6.80 24.47 6.70
CA CYS A 256 -6.99 25.42 5.64
C CYS A 256 -8.37 25.20 5.00
N ALA A 257 -9.09 26.27 4.77
CA ALA A 257 -10.45 26.24 4.25
C ALA A 257 -10.48 26.34 2.73
N ILE A 258 -11.25 25.48 2.09
CA ILE A 258 -11.58 25.62 0.66
C ILE A 258 -12.96 26.27 0.57
N VAL A 259 -13.02 27.44 -0.05
CA VAL A 259 -14.23 28.24 -0.14
C VAL A 259 -14.68 28.43 -1.59
N ASP A 260 -15.99 28.54 -1.75
CA ASP A 260 -16.64 28.96 -2.98
C ASP A 260 -16.96 30.47 -2.89
N PRO A 261 -16.25 31.36 -3.60
CA PRO A 261 -16.53 32.78 -3.55
C PRO A 261 -17.95 33.14 -4.04
N SER A 262 -18.60 32.24 -4.81
CA SER A 262 -19.98 32.46 -5.26
C SER A 262 -21.02 32.16 -4.16
N GLY A 263 -20.61 31.53 -3.05
CA GLY A 263 -21.47 31.15 -1.93
C GLY A 263 -22.43 30.01 -2.22
N LYS A 264 -22.31 29.29 -3.33
CA LYS A 264 -23.18 28.15 -3.69
C LYS A 264 -22.83 26.89 -2.93
N GLN A 265 -21.56 26.71 -2.61
CA GLN A 265 -21.06 25.56 -1.88
C GLN A 265 -20.56 25.94 -0.48
N GLN A 266 -20.69 25.02 0.46
CA GLN A 266 -20.21 25.22 1.83
C GLN A 266 -18.70 25.18 1.89
N THR A 267 -18.13 26.02 2.76
CA THR A 267 -16.72 25.96 3.14
C THR A 267 -16.37 24.63 3.78
N ARG A 268 -15.28 24.02 3.36
CA ARG A 268 -14.78 22.74 3.86
C ARG A 268 -13.29 22.80 4.13
N SER A 269 -12.80 21.98 5.08
CA SER A 269 -11.37 21.86 5.31
C SER A 269 -10.70 21.03 4.22
N PHE A 270 -9.42 21.32 3.96
CA PHE A 270 -8.60 20.50 3.07
C PHE A 270 -8.62 19.03 3.49
N SER A 271 -8.47 18.75 4.79
CA SER A 271 -8.41 17.40 5.34
C SER A 271 -9.68 16.60 5.04
N GLU A 272 -10.86 17.20 5.27
CA GLU A 272 -12.15 16.56 4.96
C GLU A 272 -12.26 16.18 3.48
N LEU A 273 -11.90 17.12 2.57
CA LEU A 273 -12.03 16.88 1.14
C LEU A 273 -11.01 15.87 0.61
N ALA A 274 -9.79 15.87 1.14
CA ALA A 274 -8.78 14.87 0.81
C ALA A 274 -9.20 13.45 1.25
N GLN A 275 -9.79 13.31 2.44
CA GLN A 275 -10.33 12.05 2.92
C GLN A 275 -11.45 11.53 2.01
N ARG A 276 -12.40 12.39 1.62
CA ARG A 276 -13.51 12.01 0.72
C ARG A 276 -13.04 11.53 -0.65
N ILE A 277 -11.95 12.10 -1.17
CA ILE A 277 -11.34 11.62 -2.43
C ILE A 277 -10.79 10.19 -2.26
N CYS A 278 -10.24 9.86 -1.10
CA CYS A 278 -9.60 8.57 -0.85
C CYS A 278 -10.61 7.50 -0.40
N ASN A 279 -11.52 7.82 0.51
CA ASN A 279 -12.46 6.87 1.10
C ASN A 279 -13.79 6.71 0.35
N TYR A 280 -13.99 7.49 -0.73
CA TYR A 280 -15.19 7.47 -1.57
C TYR A 280 -16.50 7.71 -0.81
N VAL A 281 -16.46 8.40 0.31
CA VAL A 281 -17.67 8.84 1.01
C VAL A 281 -18.28 10.02 0.26
N GLU A 282 -19.31 9.75 -0.50
CA GLU A 282 -19.98 10.72 -1.37
C GLU A 282 -21.24 11.30 -0.73
N SER A 283 -21.53 12.56 -0.98
CA SER A 283 -22.75 13.22 -0.53
C SER A 283 -22.98 14.53 -1.29
N ASN A 284 -24.25 14.84 -1.62
CA ASN A 284 -24.68 16.15 -2.13
C ASN A 284 -23.84 16.74 -3.28
N GLY A 285 -23.49 15.91 -4.28
CA GLY A 285 -22.68 16.32 -5.43
C GLY A 285 -21.17 16.39 -5.15
N MET A 286 -20.75 16.04 -3.94
CA MET A 286 -19.32 15.83 -3.61
C MET A 286 -18.94 14.39 -3.93
N THR A 287 -18.66 14.11 -5.19
CA THR A 287 -18.08 12.85 -5.62
C THR A 287 -16.56 12.93 -5.57
N SER A 288 -15.89 11.78 -5.49
CA SER A 288 -14.43 11.72 -5.58
C SER A 288 -13.91 12.34 -6.89
N ASN A 289 -14.66 12.24 -8.00
CA ASN A 289 -14.35 12.86 -9.29
C ASN A 289 -14.50 14.39 -9.26
N SER A 290 -15.62 14.89 -8.74
CA SER A 290 -15.91 16.33 -8.69
C SER A 290 -14.93 17.07 -7.76
N LEU A 291 -14.53 16.43 -6.65
CA LEU A 291 -13.54 16.97 -5.73
C LEU A 291 -12.14 17.00 -6.36
N ALA A 292 -11.71 15.91 -7.00
CA ALA A 292 -10.41 15.89 -7.69
C ALA A 292 -10.35 16.88 -8.85
N ALA A 293 -11.46 17.06 -9.59
CA ALA A 293 -11.58 18.08 -10.61
C ALA A 293 -11.45 19.49 -10.02
N MET A 294 -12.02 19.73 -8.84
CA MET A 294 -11.87 20.99 -8.11
C MET A 294 -10.41 21.25 -7.72
N PHE A 295 -9.71 20.26 -7.15
CA PHE A 295 -8.30 20.44 -6.79
C PHE A 295 -7.40 20.73 -7.99
N LYS A 296 -7.73 20.21 -9.17
CA LYS A 296 -7.02 20.61 -10.41
C LYS A 296 -7.16 22.09 -10.75
N GLN A 297 -8.21 22.77 -10.30
CA GLN A 297 -8.39 24.21 -10.55
C GLN A 297 -7.33 25.09 -9.88
N PHE A 298 -6.57 24.57 -8.90
CA PHE A 298 -5.47 25.31 -8.29
C PHE A 298 -4.21 25.41 -9.16
N ALA A 299 -4.21 24.79 -10.34
CA ALA A 299 -3.14 24.85 -11.32
C ALA A 299 -3.70 25.01 -12.74
N THR A 300 -2.93 25.62 -13.64
CA THR A 300 -3.19 25.43 -15.07
C THR A 300 -2.83 23.99 -15.48
N PRO A 301 -3.41 23.46 -16.59
CA PRO A 301 -3.06 22.12 -17.07
C PRO A 301 -1.56 21.93 -17.29
N LEU A 302 -0.92 22.93 -17.89
CA LEU A 302 0.51 22.90 -18.20
C LEU A 302 1.37 23.01 -16.94
N GLU A 303 0.98 23.85 -15.99
CA GLU A 303 1.68 23.99 -14.71
C GLU A 303 1.71 22.66 -13.94
N LEU A 304 0.56 21.98 -13.81
CA LEU A 304 0.46 20.71 -13.13
C LEU A 304 1.24 19.60 -13.85
N GLN A 305 1.15 19.55 -15.19
CA GLN A 305 1.92 18.58 -15.97
C GLN A 305 3.43 18.82 -15.84
N ASN A 306 3.90 20.06 -15.98
CA ASN A 306 5.32 20.39 -15.87
C ASN A 306 5.87 20.11 -14.47
N TRP A 307 5.06 20.35 -13.43
CA TRP A 307 5.42 19.98 -12.06
C TRP A 307 5.62 18.46 -11.93
N LEU A 308 4.72 17.63 -12.47
CA LEU A 308 4.89 16.17 -12.48
C LEU A 308 6.14 15.74 -13.26
N ILE A 309 6.37 16.30 -14.44
CA ILE A 309 7.58 16.05 -15.24
C ILE A 309 8.84 16.40 -14.43
N SER A 310 8.81 17.54 -13.74
CA SER A 310 9.95 17.95 -12.92
C SER A 310 10.24 17.01 -11.77
N LEU A 311 9.23 16.36 -11.20
CA LEU A 311 9.38 15.39 -10.12
C LEU A 311 9.90 14.02 -10.61
N THR A 312 9.32 13.53 -11.71
CA THR A 312 9.51 12.15 -12.15
C THR A 312 10.57 12.01 -13.24
N GLY A 313 10.83 13.07 -14.00
CA GLY A 313 11.70 13.04 -15.19
C GLY A 313 11.03 12.48 -16.44
N ASN A 314 9.79 11.98 -16.35
CA ASN A 314 9.06 11.41 -17.48
C ASN A 314 8.53 12.50 -18.43
N GLN A 315 9.31 12.81 -19.47
CA GLN A 315 8.98 13.84 -20.45
C GLN A 315 7.79 13.49 -21.36
N LYS A 316 7.32 12.24 -21.33
CA LYS A 316 6.25 11.75 -22.20
C LYS A 316 4.88 11.73 -21.54
N LEU A 317 4.77 12.01 -20.23
CA LEU A 317 3.49 12.03 -19.55
C LEU A 317 2.61 13.20 -20.05
N SER A 318 1.30 13.00 -20.00
CA SER A 318 0.28 14.02 -20.25
C SER A 318 -0.70 14.04 -19.08
N PHE A 319 -0.87 15.18 -18.42
CA PHE A 319 -1.74 15.27 -17.25
C PHE A 319 -2.65 16.51 -17.28
N GLN A 320 -3.30 16.72 -18.41
CA GLN A 320 -4.11 17.90 -18.69
C GLN A 320 -5.62 17.66 -18.62
N GLY A 321 -6.03 16.39 -18.54
CA GLY A 321 -7.43 15.97 -18.56
C GLY A 321 -8.21 16.28 -17.28
N ARG A 322 -9.52 16.11 -17.37
CA ARG A 322 -10.46 16.13 -16.23
C ARG A 322 -10.67 14.72 -15.66
N TYR A 323 -11.55 14.63 -14.66
CA TYR A 323 -11.98 13.36 -14.05
C TYR A 323 -13.42 12.96 -14.44
N GLY A 324 -13.90 13.40 -15.61
CA GLY A 324 -15.23 13.05 -16.13
C GLY A 324 -16.38 13.88 -15.59
N GLU A 325 -16.20 14.60 -14.48
CA GLU A 325 -17.21 15.40 -13.83
C GLU A 325 -16.83 16.89 -13.78
N LYS A 326 -17.83 17.74 -13.50
CA LYS A 326 -17.59 19.16 -13.20
C LYS A 326 -16.94 19.29 -11.83
N PRO A 327 -16.07 20.29 -11.63
CA PRO A 327 -15.53 20.61 -10.32
C PRO A 327 -16.66 20.86 -9.30
N TYR A 328 -16.49 20.38 -8.06
CA TYR A 328 -17.43 20.67 -6.97
C TYR A 328 -17.56 22.17 -6.70
N ILE A 329 -16.45 22.91 -6.77
CA ILE A 329 -16.39 24.36 -6.80
C ILE A 329 -15.66 24.77 -8.08
N ASP A 330 -16.30 25.58 -8.92
CA ASP A 330 -15.71 26.01 -10.20
C ASP A 330 -14.51 26.94 -10.02
N GLN A 331 -14.53 27.79 -9.00
CA GLN A 331 -13.49 28.77 -8.72
C GLN A 331 -13.06 28.71 -7.24
N PRO A 332 -12.42 27.60 -6.84
CA PRO A 332 -12.04 27.41 -5.45
C PRO A 332 -10.95 28.39 -5.02
N VAL A 333 -11.02 28.81 -3.75
CA VAL A 333 -9.95 29.54 -3.08
C VAL A 333 -9.55 28.76 -1.83
N LEU A 334 -8.26 28.52 -1.66
CA LEU A 334 -7.70 27.99 -0.43
C LEU A 334 -7.32 29.14 0.50
N LEU A 335 -7.90 29.15 1.68
CA LEU A 335 -7.61 30.13 2.71
C LEU A 335 -6.78 29.50 3.84
N ASP A 336 -5.91 30.30 4.44
CA ASP A 336 -5.25 29.94 5.72
C ASP A 336 -6.24 29.98 6.89
N ILE A 337 -5.76 29.65 8.10
CA ILE A 337 -6.58 29.65 9.32
C ILE A 337 -7.07 31.08 9.67
N ALA A 338 -6.32 32.11 9.27
CA ALA A 338 -6.69 33.52 9.50
C ALA A 338 -7.67 34.05 8.45
N GLY A 339 -7.99 33.27 7.43
CA GLY A 339 -8.89 33.68 6.35
C GLY A 339 -8.20 34.38 5.17
N ASN A 340 -6.87 34.42 5.12
CA ASN A 340 -6.14 35.00 3.99
C ASN A 340 -6.06 34.01 2.83
N SER A 341 -6.15 34.53 1.60
CA SER A 341 -6.03 33.71 0.40
C SER A 341 -4.60 33.23 0.20
N MET A 342 -4.41 31.91 0.21
CA MET A 342 -3.12 31.25 -0.09
C MET A 342 -3.03 30.90 -1.58
N ILE A 343 -4.07 30.28 -2.13
CA ILE A 343 -4.12 29.85 -3.53
C ILE A 343 -5.49 30.15 -4.09
N SER A 344 -5.52 30.84 -5.22
CA SER A 344 -6.73 31.04 -6.01
C SER A 344 -6.76 30.09 -7.21
N PHE A 345 -7.94 29.85 -7.76
CA PHE A 345 -8.10 29.03 -8.96
C PHE A 345 -7.34 29.59 -10.15
N ALA A 346 -6.83 28.70 -10.99
CA ALA A 346 -6.27 29.08 -12.29
C ALA A 346 -7.40 29.32 -13.31
N LYS A 347 -7.30 30.37 -14.12
CA LYS A 347 -8.34 30.74 -15.08
C LYS A 347 -8.37 29.89 -16.35
N GLU A 348 -7.69 28.73 -16.34
CA GLU A 348 -7.57 27.84 -17.49
C GLU A 348 -8.25 26.51 -17.22
N SER A 349 -9.04 26.02 -18.17
CA SER A 349 -9.76 24.76 -18.03
C SER A 349 -8.91 23.58 -18.41
N HIS A 350 -8.90 22.53 -17.57
CA HIS A 350 -8.30 21.25 -17.87
C HIS A 350 -9.04 20.55 -19.02
N ARG A 351 -8.31 20.14 -20.06
CA ARG A 351 -8.81 19.41 -21.23
C ARG A 351 -7.73 18.48 -21.74
N GLY A 352 -8.11 17.32 -22.29
CA GLY A 352 -7.18 16.32 -22.80
C GLY A 352 -7.15 15.09 -21.92
N ASP A 353 -6.03 14.37 -21.94
CA ASP A 353 -5.85 13.08 -21.28
C ASP A 353 -5.05 13.20 -19.97
N ASN A 354 -5.18 12.16 -19.15
CA ASN A 354 -4.35 11.92 -17.98
C ASN A 354 -3.60 10.59 -18.22
N LEU A 355 -2.52 10.68 -19.00
CA LEU A 355 -1.67 9.55 -19.35
C LEU A 355 -0.34 9.67 -18.61
N ILE A 356 -0.13 8.81 -17.65
CA ILE A 356 1.07 8.73 -16.83
C ILE A 356 1.54 7.29 -16.74
N SER A 357 2.68 7.03 -16.15
CA SER A 357 3.22 5.68 -16.02
C SER A 357 3.06 5.10 -14.61
N ALA A 358 3.18 3.76 -14.49
CA ALA A 358 3.26 3.11 -13.19
C ALA A 358 4.45 3.63 -12.36
N TYR A 359 5.56 3.93 -13.05
CA TYR A 359 6.72 4.55 -12.43
C TYR A 359 6.39 5.92 -11.83
N ASP A 360 5.67 6.80 -12.54
CA ASP A 360 5.34 8.14 -12.02
C ASP A 360 4.58 8.07 -10.71
N LEU A 361 3.56 7.22 -10.63
CA LEU A 361 2.79 7.03 -9.39
C LEU A 361 3.62 6.40 -8.28
N THR A 362 4.42 5.38 -8.58
CA THR A 362 5.33 4.77 -7.59
C THR A 362 6.36 5.77 -7.09
N ARG A 363 6.88 6.62 -7.99
CA ARG A 363 7.81 7.69 -7.64
C ARG A 363 7.16 8.70 -6.69
N VAL A 364 5.96 9.17 -7.01
CA VAL A 364 5.23 10.11 -6.16
C VAL A 364 4.89 9.48 -4.80
N MET A 365 4.43 8.22 -4.78
CA MET A 365 4.15 7.50 -3.55
C MET A 365 5.40 7.39 -2.66
N SER A 366 6.55 7.05 -3.24
CA SER A 366 7.81 6.95 -2.51
C SER A 366 8.31 8.31 -1.99
N LEU A 367 8.11 9.39 -2.75
CA LEU A 367 8.42 10.76 -2.32
C LEU A 367 7.59 11.19 -1.10
N VAL A 368 6.36 10.73 -1.01
CA VAL A 368 5.49 10.98 0.15
C VAL A 368 5.89 10.09 1.33
N ALA A 369 5.96 8.78 1.11
CA ALA A 369 6.17 7.80 2.19
C ALA A 369 7.59 7.91 2.81
N TRP A 370 8.60 8.15 2.00
CA TRP A 370 9.99 8.22 2.45
C TRP A 370 10.50 9.66 2.63
N HIS A 371 9.62 10.65 2.59
CA HIS A 371 9.97 12.08 2.59
C HIS A 371 11.03 12.43 3.62
N ARG A 372 10.94 11.90 4.84
CA ARG A 372 11.88 12.23 5.93
C ARG A 372 13.23 11.53 5.82
N HIS A 373 13.30 10.42 5.09
CA HIS A 373 14.47 9.54 5.00
C HIS A 373 15.23 9.67 3.68
N ILE A 374 14.77 10.49 2.76
CA ILE A 374 15.51 10.84 1.53
C ILE A 374 16.22 12.19 1.71
N PRO A 375 17.36 12.39 1.01
CA PRO A 375 18.10 13.64 1.13
C PRO A 375 17.22 14.86 0.85
N PRO A 376 17.39 15.98 1.56
CA PRO A 376 16.55 17.18 1.39
C PRO A 376 16.46 17.67 -0.08
N SER A 377 17.56 17.57 -0.84
CA SER A 377 17.60 17.92 -2.27
C SER A 377 16.70 17.04 -3.16
N ASN A 378 16.35 15.84 -2.68
CA ASN A 378 15.61 14.84 -3.45
C ASN A 378 14.14 14.73 -2.97
N ARG A 379 13.74 15.57 -1.99
CA ARG A 379 12.37 15.61 -1.45
C ARG A 379 11.43 16.34 -2.38
N LEU A 380 10.14 16.17 -2.12
CA LEU A 380 9.09 16.98 -2.74
C LEU A 380 9.37 18.46 -2.50
N PRO A 381 9.47 19.29 -3.55
CA PRO A 381 9.73 20.72 -3.39
C PRO A 381 8.67 21.39 -2.53
N HIS A 382 9.10 22.21 -1.57
CA HIS A 382 8.29 22.97 -0.63
C HIS A 382 7.42 22.16 0.34
N ALA A 383 7.20 20.85 0.11
CA ALA A 383 6.35 20.03 0.97
C ALA A 383 6.89 19.99 2.42
N GLN A 384 6.00 20.23 3.37
CA GLN A 384 6.28 20.11 4.80
C GLN A 384 5.61 18.86 5.37
N TRP A 385 6.28 18.19 6.29
CA TRP A 385 5.76 16.94 6.87
C TRP A 385 4.39 17.10 7.52
N HIS A 386 4.18 18.18 8.28
CA HIS A 386 2.89 18.45 8.93
C HIS A 386 1.72 18.60 7.95
N SER A 387 2.00 18.94 6.69
CA SER A 387 1.00 18.98 5.62
C SER A 387 0.88 17.66 4.88
N LEU A 388 2.00 16.96 4.61
CA LEU A 388 2.00 15.62 4.00
C LEU A 388 1.27 14.59 4.87
N SER A 389 1.35 14.71 6.20
CA SER A 389 0.66 13.83 7.13
C SER A 389 -0.86 13.77 6.88
N ASN A 390 -1.47 14.84 6.39
CA ASN A 390 -2.89 14.86 6.04
C ASN A 390 -3.21 14.02 4.81
N LEU A 391 -2.35 14.05 3.80
CA LEU A 391 -2.49 13.20 2.62
C LEU A 391 -2.25 11.73 3.00
N ILE A 392 -1.28 11.44 3.85
CA ILE A 392 -1.00 10.10 4.37
C ILE A 392 -2.22 9.55 5.11
N ASN A 393 -2.82 10.34 6.01
CA ASN A 393 -4.05 9.96 6.71
C ASN A 393 -5.22 9.72 5.75
N ALA A 394 -5.37 10.55 4.73
CA ALA A 394 -6.40 10.38 3.72
C ALA A 394 -6.20 9.07 2.93
N MET A 395 -4.99 8.81 2.45
CA MET A 395 -4.65 7.58 1.72
C MET A 395 -4.73 6.32 2.60
N GLY A 396 -4.55 6.45 3.92
CA GLY A 396 -4.79 5.36 4.87
C GLY A 396 -6.24 4.90 4.91
N GLN A 397 -7.18 5.74 4.47
CA GLN A 397 -8.63 5.46 4.41
C GLN A 397 -9.11 4.99 3.04
N ASP A 398 -8.21 4.70 2.10
CA ASP A 398 -8.60 4.12 0.81
C ASP A 398 -9.40 2.83 1.03
N THR A 399 -10.50 2.68 0.31
CA THR A 399 -11.39 1.53 0.45
C THR A 399 -10.82 0.25 -0.15
N ALA A 400 -9.90 0.38 -1.11
CA ALA A 400 -9.21 -0.76 -1.69
C ALA A 400 -8.07 -1.21 -0.76
N ARG A 401 -8.36 -2.19 0.08
CA ARG A 401 -7.43 -2.67 1.11
C ARG A 401 -6.71 -3.97 0.67
N TYR A 402 -6.15 -4.00 -0.57
CA TYR A 402 -5.46 -5.19 -1.09
C TYR A 402 -4.26 -5.61 -0.24
N VAL A 403 -3.49 -4.65 0.28
CA VAL A 403 -2.37 -4.96 1.19
C VAL A 403 -2.89 -5.54 2.50
N ASP A 404 -3.96 -5.00 3.07
CA ASP A 404 -4.56 -5.52 4.30
C ASP A 404 -5.12 -6.92 4.09
N THR A 405 -5.79 -7.13 2.96
CA THR A 405 -6.29 -8.45 2.54
C THR A 405 -5.14 -9.44 2.38
N ALA A 406 -4.04 -9.02 1.76
CA ALA A 406 -2.85 -9.84 1.60
C ALA A 406 -2.19 -10.20 2.95
N ILE A 407 -2.06 -9.22 3.85
CA ILE A 407 -1.56 -9.45 5.21
C ILE A 407 -2.41 -10.51 5.93
N ALA A 408 -3.73 -10.39 5.86
CA ALA A 408 -4.64 -11.35 6.48
C ALA A 408 -4.57 -12.73 5.82
N ALA A 409 -4.58 -12.79 4.48
CA ALA A 409 -4.56 -14.05 3.73
C ALA A 409 -3.25 -14.83 3.93
N LEU A 410 -2.15 -14.13 4.16
CA LEU A 410 -0.83 -14.72 4.41
C LEU A 410 -0.55 -14.96 5.90
N GLY A 411 -1.47 -14.60 6.79
CA GLY A 411 -1.25 -14.69 8.23
C GLY A 411 -0.16 -13.75 8.77
N MET A 412 0.18 -12.70 8.01
CA MET A 412 1.27 -11.80 8.37
C MET A 412 0.99 -10.98 9.63
N GLN A 413 -0.28 -10.75 9.98
CA GLN A 413 -0.69 -10.00 11.17
C GLN A 413 -0.11 -10.56 12.47
N TYR A 414 0.30 -11.81 12.48
CA TYR A 414 0.87 -12.47 13.65
C TYR A 414 2.37 -12.24 13.84
N PHE A 415 3.06 -11.79 12.80
CA PHE A 415 4.51 -11.61 12.87
C PHE A 415 5.03 -10.26 12.37
N ILE A 416 4.16 -9.39 11.87
CA ILE A 416 4.57 -8.03 11.53
C ILE A 416 4.23 -7.05 12.67
N GLY A 417 5.10 -6.06 12.85
CA GLY A 417 4.90 -4.96 13.78
C GLY A 417 4.80 -3.62 13.04
N ASP A 418 4.10 -2.68 13.67
CA ASP A 418 4.01 -1.29 13.24
C ASP A 418 3.62 -1.10 11.76
N PRO A 419 2.60 -1.81 11.26
CA PRO A 419 2.24 -1.74 9.85
C PRO A 419 1.71 -0.34 9.49
N VAL A 420 2.11 0.13 8.31
CA VAL A 420 1.57 1.32 7.65
C VAL A 420 1.15 0.91 6.25
N VAL A 421 -0.10 1.21 5.89
CA VAL A 421 -0.63 0.95 4.55
C VAL A 421 -1.34 2.20 4.06
N ILE A 422 -0.75 2.87 3.09
CA ILE A 422 -1.39 3.97 2.39
C ILE A 422 -1.56 3.61 0.92
N SER A 423 -2.71 3.92 0.35
CA SER A 423 -3.01 3.56 -1.02
C SER A 423 -3.99 4.51 -1.71
N LYS A 424 -4.09 4.37 -3.02
CA LYS A 424 -5.16 4.93 -3.83
C LYS A 424 -5.42 4.02 -5.01
N MET A 425 -6.64 3.55 -5.10
CA MET A 425 -7.11 2.76 -6.23
C MET A 425 -7.77 3.60 -7.31
N GLY A 426 -7.89 3.03 -8.51
CA GLY A 426 -8.69 3.54 -9.60
C GLY A 426 -9.28 2.38 -10.40
N PHE A 427 -10.56 2.47 -10.73
CA PHE A 427 -11.26 1.49 -11.55
C PHE A 427 -12.08 2.19 -12.62
N GLY A 428 -12.22 1.56 -13.77
CA GLY A 428 -13.11 2.02 -14.82
C GLY A 428 -13.19 1.03 -15.97
N TYR A 429 -14.31 1.10 -16.68
CA TYR A 429 -14.49 0.45 -17.97
C TYR A 429 -14.11 1.44 -19.08
N SER A 430 -13.20 1.07 -19.95
CA SER A 430 -12.81 1.88 -21.10
C SER A 430 -13.68 1.58 -22.30
N ASP A 431 -14.62 2.47 -22.62
CA ASP A 431 -15.46 2.33 -23.81
C ASP A 431 -14.67 2.28 -25.11
N GLN A 432 -13.54 2.98 -25.15
CA GLN A 432 -12.68 3.01 -26.32
C GLN A 432 -11.93 1.69 -26.51
N ARG A 433 -11.40 1.11 -25.41
CA ARG A 433 -10.63 -0.13 -25.42
C ARG A 433 -11.48 -1.38 -25.19
N LYS A 434 -12.77 -1.19 -24.80
CA LYS A 434 -13.73 -2.27 -24.51
C LYS A 434 -13.23 -3.26 -23.44
N GLN A 435 -12.62 -2.75 -22.38
CA GLN A 435 -12.00 -3.55 -21.32
C GLN A 435 -12.15 -2.87 -19.96
N SER A 436 -12.21 -3.67 -18.90
CA SER A 436 -12.12 -3.23 -17.53
C SER A 436 -10.67 -3.03 -17.12
N GLU A 437 -10.42 -1.97 -16.37
CA GLU A 437 -9.09 -1.58 -15.92
C GLU A 437 -9.12 -1.25 -14.44
N LEU A 438 -8.24 -1.88 -13.68
CA LEU A 438 -8.06 -1.64 -12.25
C LEU A 438 -6.62 -1.21 -11.99
N THR A 439 -6.47 -0.12 -11.25
CA THR A 439 -5.16 0.42 -10.89
C THR A 439 -5.05 0.54 -9.38
N TYR A 440 -3.88 0.25 -8.86
CA TYR A 440 -3.60 0.33 -7.44
C TYR A 440 -2.20 0.90 -7.21
N THR A 441 -2.12 2.01 -6.50
CA THR A 441 -0.84 2.56 -6.03
C THR A 441 -0.83 2.54 -4.52
N ALA A 442 0.24 2.00 -3.92
CA ALA A 442 0.33 1.80 -2.48
C ALA A 442 1.76 1.92 -1.96
N CYS A 443 1.87 2.31 -0.71
CA CYS A 443 3.05 2.06 0.12
C CYS A 443 2.67 1.16 1.27
N VAL A 444 3.50 0.16 1.54
CA VAL A 444 3.43 -0.66 2.75
C VAL A 444 4.78 -0.61 3.47
N GLN A 445 4.74 -0.38 4.77
CA GLN A 445 5.90 -0.45 5.64
C GLN A 445 5.55 -1.20 6.91
N PHE A 446 6.41 -2.10 7.35
CA PHE A 446 6.22 -2.86 8.58
C PHE A 446 7.56 -3.40 9.09
N VAL A 447 7.59 -3.77 10.36
CA VAL A 447 8.68 -4.52 10.96
C VAL A 447 8.38 -6.01 10.82
N ASP A 448 9.20 -6.72 10.06
CA ASP A 448 9.15 -8.18 9.92
C ASP A 448 9.93 -8.79 11.07
N ARG A 449 9.21 -9.40 12.01
CA ARG A 449 9.79 -10.00 13.22
C ARG A 449 10.30 -11.42 13.01
N LEU A 450 9.97 -12.04 11.87
CA LEU A 450 10.47 -13.37 11.50
C LEU A 450 11.78 -13.33 10.73
N ALA A 451 12.20 -12.16 10.28
CA ALA A 451 13.45 -12.05 9.55
C ALA A 451 14.61 -12.48 10.43
N THR A 452 15.46 -13.33 9.88
CA THR A 452 16.66 -13.82 10.55
C THR A 452 17.89 -13.29 9.82
N SER A 453 18.94 -12.95 10.57
CA SER A 453 20.29 -12.81 10.04
C SER A 453 21.21 -13.73 10.83
N ASP A 454 21.93 -14.56 10.11
CA ASP A 454 22.84 -15.58 10.64
C ASP A 454 22.18 -16.43 11.74
N ASP A 455 22.64 -16.41 12.97
CA ASP A 455 22.14 -17.28 14.05
C ASP A 455 21.16 -16.59 15.04
N ARG A 456 20.72 -15.36 14.72
CA ARG A 456 19.81 -14.63 15.61
C ARG A 456 18.65 -14.00 14.83
N PRO A 457 17.40 -14.07 15.35
CA PRO A 457 16.30 -13.34 14.77
C PRO A 457 16.54 -11.83 14.94
N LEU A 458 16.82 -11.13 13.84
CA LEU A 458 16.87 -9.68 13.81
C LEU A 458 15.68 -9.17 13.00
N PRO A 459 14.74 -8.48 13.65
CA PRO A 459 13.63 -7.87 12.93
C PRO A 459 14.12 -6.99 11.79
N LYS A 460 13.46 -7.09 10.65
CA LYS A 460 13.79 -6.27 9.47
C LYS A 460 12.70 -5.26 9.16
N LEU A 461 13.10 -4.02 8.91
CA LEU A 461 12.22 -3.02 8.33
C LEU A 461 11.99 -3.34 6.85
N ARG A 462 10.74 -3.62 6.50
CA ARG A 462 10.29 -3.78 5.11
C ARG A 462 9.55 -2.51 4.69
N SER A 463 9.93 -1.91 3.58
CA SER A 463 9.25 -0.74 3.04
C SER A 463 9.21 -0.81 1.52
N VAL A 464 8.00 -0.83 0.97
CA VAL A 464 7.75 -1.08 -0.46
C VAL A 464 6.69 -0.10 -0.96
N ASN A 465 6.97 0.53 -2.11
CA ASN A 465 5.94 1.24 -2.87
C ASN A 465 5.67 0.46 -4.15
N MET A 466 4.42 0.41 -4.56
CA MET A 466 4.02 -0.29 -5.77
C MET A 466 2.93 0.47 -6.51
N THR A 467 2.94 0.37 -7.83
CA THR A 467 1.82 0.75 -8.69
C THR A 467 1.60 -0.37 -9.69
N LEU A 468 0.37 -0.86 -9.73
CA LEU A 468 -0.06 -1.96 -10.57
C LEU A 468 -1.24 -1.51 -11.42
N ARG A 469 -1.31 -1.96 -12.67
CA ARG A 469 -2.49 -1.82 -13.52
C ARG A 469 -2.83 -3.17 -14.11
N ALA A 470 -4.03 -3.64 -13.78
CA ALA A 470 -4.64 -4.83 -14.34
C ALA A 470 -5.66 -4.47 -15.42
N VAL A 471 -5.79 -5.36 -16.41
CA VAL A 471 -6.68 -5.20 -17.56
C VAL A 471 -7.34 -6.53 -17.87
N LEU A 472 -8.65 -6.52 -18.05
CA LEU A 472 -9.41 -7.70 -18.52
C LEU A 472 -10.39 -7.31 -19.63
N ASP A 473 -10.50 -8.22 -20.62
CA ASP A 473 -11.43 -8.15 -21.74
C ASP A 473 -12.13 -9.52 -21.93
N LEU A 474 -13.13 -9.78 -21.10
CA LEU A 474 -13.94 -11.00 -21.15
C LEU A 474 -15.28 -10.79 -21.85
N LYS A 475 -15.53 -9.60 -22.40
CA LYS A 475 -16.79 -9.16 -22.99
C LYS A 475 -17.98 -9.20 -22.02
N ASN A 476 -17.70 -9.19 -20.73
CA ASN A 476 -18.68 -9.11 -19.65
C ASN A 476 -18.13 -8.22 -18.51
N PRO A 477 -18.49 -6.92 -18.47
CA PRO A 477 -17.93 -5.97 -17.51
C PRO A 477 -18.11 -6.38 -16.04
N ASP A 478 -19.24 -6.99 -15.67
CA ASP A 478 -19.51 -7.42 -14.29
C ASP A 478 -18.56 -8.54 -13.87
N ARG A 479 -18.37 -9.52 -14.75
CA ARG A 479 -17.41 -10.60 -14.52
C ARG A 479 -15.99 -10.09 -14.55
N GLU A 480 -15.65 -9.20 -15.47
CA GLU A 480 -14.34 -8.56 -15.55
C GLU A 480 -14.00 -7.84 -14.24
N ALA A 481 -14.96 -7.07 -13.69
CA ALA A 481 -14.77 -6.34 -12.44
C ALA A 481 -14.44 -7.26 -11.27
N LEU A 482 -15.18 -8.36 -11.11
CA LEU A 482 -14.94 -9.33 -10.04
C LEU A 482 -13.61 -10.09 -10.22
N GLU A 483 -13.29 -10.47 -11.44
CA GLU A 483 -12.10 -11.23 -11.73
C GLU A 483 -10.82 -10.38 -11.63
N ILE A 484 -10.87 -9.13 -12.10
CA ILE A 484 -9.73 -8.22 -12.01
C ILE A 484 -9.41 -7.83 -10.56
N ASP A 485 -10.45 -7.71 -9.70
CA ASP A 485 -10.30 -7.47 -8.27
C ASP A 485 -9.54 -8.62 -7.59
N SER A 486 -9.94 -9.85 -7.87
CA SER A 486 -9.30 -11.06 -7.35
C SER A 486 -7.84 -11.19 -7.80
N ARG A 487 -7.56 -10.90 -9.08
CA ARG A 487 -6.20 -10.93 -9.63
C ARG A 487 -5.32 -9.87 -9.02
N MET A 488 -5.85 -8.68 -8.76
CA MET A 488 -5.12 -7.62 -8.05
C MET A 488 -4.79 -8.04 -6.62
N ALA A 489 -5.76 -8.57 -5.88
CA ALA A 489 -5.56 -9.07 -4.52
C ALA A 489 -4.50 -10.18 -4.47
N ALA A 490 -4.57 -11.16 -5.38
CA ALA A 490 -3.60 -12.24 -5.50
C ALA A 490 -2.19 -11.71 -5.83
N THR A 491 -2.10 -10.75 -6.75
CA THR A 491 -0.82 -10.14 -7.13
C THR A 491 -0.17 -9.42 -5.96
N VAL A 492 -0.92 -8.60 -5.22
CA VAL A 492 -0.40 -7.89 -4.04
C VAL A 492 0.04 -8.88 -2.97
N ALA A 493 -0.72 -9.95 -2.73
CA ALA A 493 -0.34 -10.98 -1.78
C ALA A 493 0.96 -11.70 -2.19
N GLU A 494 1.13 -12.03 -3.47
CA GLU A 494 2.36 -12.66 -3.96
C GLU A 494 3.57 -11.71 -3.88
N ILE A 495 3.39 -10.42 -4.16
CA ILE A 495 4.44 -9.42 -3.96
C ILE A 495 4.88 -9.39 -2.49
N LEU A 496 3.93 -9.30 -1.54
CA LEU A 496 4.25 -9.27 -0.11
C LEU A 496 4.92 -10.56 0.36
N ARG A 497 4.44 -11.72 -0.10
CA ARG A 497 5.08 -13.00 0.17
C ARG A 497 6.55 -12.97 -0.23
N ARG A 498 6.84 -12.55 -1.47
CA ARG A 498 8.21 -12.51 -2.01
C ARG A 498 9.10 -11.48 -1.31
N ILE A 499 8.52 -10.40 -0.79
CA ILE A 499 9.24 -9.43 0.04
C ILE A 499 9.65 -10.03 1.38
N VAL A 500 8.75 -10.73 2.04
CA VAL A 500 9.03 -11.37 3.34
C VAL A 500 10.02 -12.52 3.19
N THR A 501 9.88 -13.34 2.14
CA THR A 501 10.78 -14.46 1.85
C THR A 501 12.08 -14.04 1.14
N GLU A 502 12.26 -12.74 0.89
CA GLU A 502 13.46 -12.18 0.22
C GLU A 502 13.68 -12.68 -1.22
N GLU A 503 12.63 -13.12 -1.88
CA GLU A 503 12.66 -13.54 -3.28
C GLU A 503 12.56 -12.36 -4.26
N LEU A 504 12.14 -11.19 -3.80
CA LEU A 504 11.92 -10.00 -4.64
C LEU A 504 12.76 -8.79 -4.25
N ILE A 505 13.55 -8.84 -3.21
CA ILE A 505 14.32 -7.69 -2.72
C ILE A 505 15.22 -6.99 -3.74
#